data_25b54a9f64bdec50e2210c51499365a0
#
_entry.id   25b54a9f64bdec50e2210c51499365a0
#
_cell.length_a   1.000
_cell.length_b   1.000
_cell.length_c   1.000
_cell.angle_alpha   90.00
_cell.angle_beta   90.00
_cell.angle_gamma   90.00
#
_symmetry.space_group_name_H-M   'P 1'
#
loop_
_entity.id
_entity.type
_entity.pdbx_description
1 polymer ?
#
loop_
_entity_poly.entity_id
_entity_poly.type
_entity_poly.pdbx_seq_one_letter_code
_entity_poly.pdbx_strand_id
1 'polypeptide(L)'
;NYPNLKVGYFNQKFEKLNDKTIEENFSDLLNEQNKHFVDIFCNKLNLDKLANVEDLSGGQKRKVYLIRSLLEDSDVLLLDEPTNHLDLQCIEWLESYLRNLNKTIICVSHDRTFLSNFTNKVFWIDRGKLRVSPRGFKDFDKWSEELLDQEYRELRNRKQFVNIELEW
;
A
#
# COMPACT_ATOMS: atom_id res chain seq x y z
N ASN A 1 -5.24 -22.56 5.10
CA ASN A 1 -5.22 -21.84 6.38
C ASN A 1 -3.78 -21.69 6.87
N TYR A 2 -3.34 -20.46 7.03
CA TYR A 2 -2.07 -20.13 7.70
C TYR A 2 -2.44 -19.61 9.10
N PRO A 3 -2.50 -20.46 10.13
CA PRO A 3 -3.15 -20.15 11.40
C PRO A 3 -2.45 -19.09 12.26
N ASN A 4 -1.25 -18.63 11.86
CA ASN A 4 -0.46 -17.67 12.63
C ASN A 4 0.02 -16.47 11.79
N LEU A 5 -0.64 -16.16 10.66
CA LEU A 5 -0.27 -15.04 9.81
C LEU A 5 -0.57 -13.72 10.53
N LYS A 6 0.46 -12.94 10.81
CA LYS A 6 0.33 -11.60 11.41
C LYS A 6 0.16 -10.58 10.28
N VAL A 7 -0.88 -9.75 10.38
CA VAL A 7 -1.20 -8.72 9.39
C VAL A 7 -1.13 -7.35 10.04
N GLY A 8 -0.20 -6.52 9.59
CA GLY A 8 -0.15 -5.10 9.92
C GLY A 8 -1.04 -4.32 8.95
N TYR A 9 -1.71 -3.28 9.44
CA TYR A 9 -2.64 -2.51 8.63
C TYR A 9 -2.53 -1.01 8.84
N PHE A 10 -2.27 -0.28 7.77
CA PHE A 10 -2.35 1.17 7.71
C PHE A 10 -3.63 1.58 6.98
N ASN A 11 -4.63 2.04 7.75
CA ASN A 11 -5.98 2.37 7.27
C ASN A 11 -6.19 3.89 7.17
N GLN A 12 -7.19 4.30 6.39
CA GLN A 12 -7.67 5.68 6.34
C GLN A 12 -8.39 6.12 7.63
N LYS A 13 -9.06 5.20 8.34
CA LYS A 13 -9.71 5.45 9.63
C LYS A 13 -8.77 5.02 10.74
N PHE A 14 -8.32 5.97 11.51
CA PHE A 14 -7.32 5.76 12.57
C PHE A 14 -7.97 5.34 13.89
N GLU A 15 -7.34 4.40 14.58
CA GLU A 15 -7.59 4.20 16.00
C GLU A 15 -7.14 5.45 16.78
N LYS A 16 -7.74 5.68 17.96
CA LYS A 16 -7.36 6.84 18.76
C LYS A 16 -5.94 6.65 19.30
N LEU A 17 -5.02 7.58 18.96
CA LEU A 17 -3.72 7.66 19.63
C LEU A 17 -3.95 8.06 21.10
N ASN A 18 -3.09 7.58 21.98
CA ASN A 18 -3.10 8.00 23.38
C ASN A 18 -2.64 9.46 23.50
N ASP A 19 -3.18 10.18 24.48
CA ASP A 19 -2.85 11.58 24.80
C ASP A 19 -1.46 11.65 25.49
N LYS A 20 -0.41 11.22 24.79
CA LYS A 20 0.98 11.09 25.21
C LYS A 20 1.90 11.58 24.11
N THR A 21 3.20 11.49 24.33
CA THR A 21 4.19 11.75 23.27
C THR A 21 4.12 10.74 22.14
N ILE A 22 4.68 11.11 20.98
CA ILE A 22 4.79 10.21 19.82
C ILE A 22 5.54 8.94 20.22
N GLU A 23 6.67 9.06 20.90
CA GLU A 23 7.49 7.91 21.31
C GLU A 23 6.74 6.95 22.24
N GLU A 24 5.99 7.50 23.21
CA GLU A 24 5.17 6.70 24.12
C GLU A 24 4.05 5.94 23.40
N ASN A 25 3.54 6.49 22.29
CA ASN A 25 2.56 5.80 21.45
C ASN A 25 3.13 4.61 20.66
N PHE A 26 4.42 4.39 20.68
CA PHE A 26 5.07 3.22 20.07
C PHE A 26 5.48 2.16 21.10
N SER A 27 5.40 2.46 22.40
CA SER A 27 5.95 1.63 23.48
C SER A 27 5.46 0.18 23.48
N ASP A 28 4.23 -0.08 23.06
CA ASP A 28 3.62 -1.40 22.92
C ASP A 28 4.18 -2.24 21.77
N LEU A 29 4.82 -1.60 20.78
CA LEU A 29 5.36 -2.23 19.58
C LEU A 29 6.89 -2.41 19.65
N LEU A 30 7.56 -1.75 20.60
CA LEU A 30 9.01 -1.70 20.65
C LEU A 30 9.62 -2.93 21.30
N ASN A 31 10.70 -3.39 20.68
CA ASN A 31 11.60 -4.43 21.19
C ASN A 31 13.06 -4.04 20.88
N GLU A 32 14.03 -4.86 21.37
CA GLU A 32 15.45 -4.59 21.18
C GLU A 32 15.88 -4.48 19.69
N GLN A 33 15.11 -5.11 18.79
CA GLN A 33 15.44 -5.15 17.35
C GLN A 33 14.91 -3.94 16.60
N ASN A 34 13.76 -3.37 17.00
CA ASN A 34 13.08 -2.31 16.27
C ASN A 34 13.11 -0.92 16.93
N LYS A 35 13.49 -0.81 18.21
CA LYS A 35 13.49 0.48 18.92
C LYS A 35 14.30 1.58 18.25
N HIS A 36 15.40 1.24 17.58
CA HIS A 36 16.23 2.20 16.85
C HIS A 36 15.55 2.78 15.61
N PHE A 37 14.53 2.11 15.07
CA PHE A 37 13.78 2.63 13.92
C PHE A 37 12.91 3.84 14.25
N VAL A 38 12.52 4.02 15.53
CA VAL A 38 11.71 5.18 15.94
C VAL A 38 12.40 6.48 15.58
N ASP A 39 13.68 6.64 15.96
CA ASP A 39 14.46 7.84 15.66
C ASP A 39 14.59 8.04 14.15
N ILE A 40 14.88 6.96 13.42
CA ILE A 40 15.02 7.00 11.97
C ILE A 40 13.70 7.45 11.31
N PHE A 41 12.58 6.84 11.67
CA PHE A 41 11.28 7.13 11.06
C PHE A 41 10.78 8.52 11.43
N CYS A 42 10.90 8.92 12.69
CA CYS A 42 10.53 10.27 13.12
C CYS A 42 11.34 11.34 12.36
N ASN A 43 12.66 11.16 12.25
CA ASN A 43 13.52 12.07 11.48
C ASN A 43 13.13 12.11 10.00
N LYS A 44 12.90 10.96 9.36
CA LYS A 44 12.53 10.87 7.93
C LYS A 44 11.17 11.46 7.62
N LEU A 45 10.25 11.40 8.56
CA LEU A 45 8.90 11.95 8.41
C LEU A 45 8.73 13.35 9.02
N ASN A 46 9.84 14.00 9.44
CA ASN A 46 9.85 15.33 10.05
C ASN A 46 8.92 15.42 11.27
N LEU A 47 9.04 14.47 12.20
CA LEU A 47 8.32 14.43 13.45
C LEU A 47 9.29 14.57 14.63
N ASP A 48 8.91 15.40 15.62
CA ASP A 48 9.57 15.40 16.93
C ASP A 48 8.95 14.30 17.79
N LYS A 49 9.72 13.26 18.10
CA LYS A 49 9.23 12.11 18.87
C LYS A 49 8.74 12.47 20.29
N LEU A 50 9.21 13.60 20.82
CA LEU A 50 8.83 14.10 22.15
C LEU A 50 7.58 15.00 22.10
N ALA A 51 7.07 15.34 20.91
CA ALA A 51 5.86 16.14 20.77
C ALA A 51 4.64 15.38 21.28
N ASN A 52 3.71 16.11 21.94
CA ASN A 52 2.44 15.56 22.38
C ASN A 52 1.52 15.32 21.16
N VAL A 53 0.85 14.18 21.14
CA VAL A 53 -0.06 13.80 20.04
C VAL A 53 -1.24 14.78 19.92
N GLU A 54 -1.68 15.40 21.01
CA GLU A 54 -2.75 16.41 20.99
C GLU A 54 -2.41 17.61 20.12
N ASP A 55 -1.13 18.04 20.13
CA ASP A 55 -0.64 19.21 19.41
C ASP A 55 -0.39 18.96 17.92
N LEU A 56 -0.49 17.70 17.47
CA LEU A 56 -0.21 17.31 16.10
C LEU A 56 -1.35 17.67 15.15
N SER A 57 -0.99 18.18 13.97
CA SER A 57 -1.91 18.29 12.83
C SER A 57 -2.40 16.91 12.38
N GLY A 58 -3.51 16.87 11.62
CA GLY A 58 -4.04 15.63 11.07
C GLY A 58 -3.03 14.87 10.19
N GLY A 59 -2.22 15.61 9.41
CA GLY A 59 -1.16 15.03 8.59
C GLY A 59 -0.03 14.42 9.43
N GLN A 60 0.37 15.10 10.52
CA GLN A 60 1.38 14.56 11.44
C GLN A 60 0.86 13.32 12.18
N LYS A 61 -0.40 13.33 12.64
CA LYS A 61 -1.02 12.13 13.23
C LYS A 61 -1.01 10.95 12.25
N ARG A 62 -1.27 11.21 10.96
CA ARG A 62 -1.20 10.18 9.92
C ARG A 62 0.20 9.58 9.77
N LYS A 63 1.24 10.42 9.83
CA LYS A 63 2.65 9.95 9.83
C LYS A 63 2.96 9.08 11.04
N VAL A 64 2.43 9.40 12.23
CA VAL A 64 2.57 8.57 13.44
C VAL A 64 1.94 7.20 13.24
N TYR A 65 0.73 7.12 12.66
CA TYR A 65 0.09 5.83 12.35
C TYR A 65 0.88 5.03 11.32
N LEU A 66 1.46 5.69 10.31
CA LEU A 66 2.33 5.01 9.34
C LEU A 66 3.52 4.36 10.04
N ILE A 67 4.20 5.11 10.94
CA ILE A 67 5.30 4.56 11.73
C ILE A 67 4.83 3.36 12.55
N ARG A 68 3.68 3.42 13.23
CA ARG A 68 3.15 2.29 14.00
C ARG A 68 3.01 1.05 13.12
N SER A 69 2.39 1.18 11.94
CA SER A 69 2.21 0.05 11.03
C SER A 69 3.53 -0.53 10.49
N LEU A 70 4.56 0.31 10.33
CA LEU A 70 5.90 -0.14 9.90
C LEU A 70 6.68 -0.84 11.02
N LEU A 71 6.43 -0.45 12.29
CA LEU A 71 7.05 -1.06 13.47
C LEU A 71 6.42 -2.39 13.88
N GLU A 72 5.18 -2.66 13.46
CA GLU A 72 4.49 -3.91 13.75
C GLU A 72 5.26 -5.13 13.23
N ASP A 73 5.39 -6.15 14.10
CA ASP A 73 5.90 -7.46 13.72
C ASP A 73 4.84 -8.23 12.93
N SER A 74 4.79 -7.96 11.62
CA SER A 74 3.81 -8.55 10.70
C SER A 74 4.47 -9.29 9.54
N ASP A 75 3.82 -10.34 9.05
CA ASP A 75 4.23 -11.09 7.85
C ASP A 75 3.71 -10.41 6.57
N VAL A 76 2.54 -9.78 6.68
CA VAL A 76 1.87 -9.04 5.60
C VAL A 76 1.57 -7.63 6.08
N LEU A 77 1.91 -6.65 5.26
CA LEU A 77 1.61 -5.24 5.50
C LEU A 77 0.59 -4.74 4.47
N LEU A 78 -0.56 -4.31 4.96
CA LEU A 78 -1.61 -3.68 4.15
C LEU A 78 -1.50 -2.17 4.26
N LEU A 79 -1.34 -1.48 3.13
CA LEU A 79 -1.21 -0.02 3.06
C LEU A 79 -2.35 0.55 2.21
N ASP A 80 -3.18 1.39 2.82
CA ASP A 80 -4.29 2.09 2.15
C ASP A 80 -3.97 3.58 2.04
N GLU A 81 -3.63 4.02 0.81
CA GLU A 81 -3.24 5.39 0.45
C GLU A 81 -2.11 5.94 1.36
N PRO A 82 -0.94 5.26 1.46
CA PRO A 82 0.11 5.63 2.41
C PRO A 82 0.82 6.95 2.05
N THR A 83 0.73 7.40 0.80
CA THR A 83 1.37 8.64 0.33
C THR A 83 0.57 9.90 0.64
N ASN A 84 -0.70 9.78 1.01
CA ASN A 84 -1.54 10.93 1.32
C ASN A 84 -0.97 11.73 2.50
N HIS A 85 -0.86 13.05 2.33
CA HIS A 85 -0.29 14.00 3.30
C HIS A 85 1.22 13.86 3.56
N LEU A 86 1.94 13.11 2.74
CA LEU A 86 3.40 13.07 2.74
C LEU A 86 3.96 14.09 1.72
N ASP A 87 5.06 14.73 2.08
CA ASP A 87 5.87 15.47 1.12
C ASP A 87 6.72 14.54 0.24
N LEU A 88 7.28 15.07 -0.83
CA LEU A 88 8.02 14.27 -1.81
C LEU A 88 9.19 13.50 -1.18
N GLN A 89 9.93 14.11 -0.26
CA GLN A 89 11.08 13.47 0.39
C GLN A 89 10.64 12.27 1.26
N CYS A 90 9.50 12.43 1.96
CA CYS A 90 8.90 11.34 2.74
C CYS A 90 8.41 10.19 1.83
N ILE A 91 7.83 10.49 0.66
CA ILE A 91 7.40 9.49 -0.32
C ILE A 91 8.60 8.71 -0.87
N GLU A 92 9.65 9.39 -1.32
CA GLU A 92 10.88 8.76 -1.84
C GLU A 92 11.55 7.86 -0.80
N TRP A 93 11.59 8.32 0.46
CA TRP A 93 12.08 7.49 1.55
C TRP A 93 11.21 6.25 1.77
N LEU A 94 9.86 6.42 1.80
CA LEU A 94 8.93 5.31 2.00
C LEU A 94 9.07 4.26 0.88
N GLU A 95 9.16 4.68 -0.38
CA GLU A 95 9.42 3.80 -1.52
C GLU A 95 10.68 2.96 -1.32
N SER A 96 11.77 3.64 -0.96
CA SER A 96 13.06 2.98 -0.72
C SER A 96 12.97 2.00 0.44
N TYR A 97 12.28 2.37 1.51
CA TYR A 97 12.08 1.52 2.67
C TYR A 97 11.26 0.27 2.32
N LEU A 98 10.10 0.44 1.68
CA LEU A 98 9.21 -0.68 1.30
C LEU A 98 9.87 -1.64 0.30
N ARG A 99 10.69 -1.13 -0.62
CA ARG A 99 11.44 -1.96 -1.58
C ARG A 99 12.41 -2.91 -0.90
N ASN A 100 13.01 -2.47 0.21
CA ASN A 100 14.00 -3.25 0.96
C ASN A 100 13.39 -4.07 2.10
N LEU A 101 12.10 -3.92 2.34
CA LEU A 101 11.41 -4.64 3.40
C LEU A 101 11.15 -6.10 2.97
N ASN A 102 11.64 -7.04 3.75
CA ASN A 102 11.43 -8.47 3.48
C ASN A 102 10.08 -8.97 4.03
N LYS A 103 8.99 -8.37 3.55
CA LYS A 103 7.61 -8.71 3.92
C LYS A 103 6.73 -8.73 2.67
N THR A 104 5.59 -9.41 2.74
CA THR A 104 4.56 -9.25 1.71
C THR A 104 3.83 -7.93 1.92
N ILE A 105 3.81 -7.08 0.89
CA ILE A 105 3.15 -5.77 0.96
C ILE A 105 1.98 -5.77 -0.04
N ILE A 106 0.79 -5.38 0.44
CA ILE A 106 -0.37 -5.11 -0.40
C ILE A 106 -0.69 -3.62 -0.24
N CYS A 107 -0.63 -2.88 -1.33
CA CYS A 107 -0.81 -1.44 -1.31
C CYS A 107 -1.93 -1.01 -2.25
N VAL A 108 -2.81 -0.15 -1.76
CA VAL A 108 -3.77 0.60 -2.56
C VAL A 108 -3.30 2.04 -2.60
N SER A 109 -3.11 2.60 -3.80
CA SER A 109 -2.74 4.02 -3.97
C SER A 109 -3.20 4.55 -5.32
N HIS A 110 -3.48 5.85 -5.37
CA HIS A 110 -3.68 6.61 -6.60
C HIS A 110 -2.37 7.17 -7.16
N ASP A 111 -1.29 7.12 -6.41
CA ASP A 111 0.04 7.56 -6.85
C ASP A 111 0.70 6.48 -7.73
N ARG A 112 0.58 6.69 -9.05
CA ARG A 112 1.11 5.77 -10.07
C ARG A 112 2.63 5.67 -10.03
N THR A 113 3.32 6.77 -9.72
CA THR A 113 4.79 6.81 -9.62
C THR A 113 5.25 5.97 -8.43
N PHE A 114 4.63 6.18 -7.28
CA PHE A 114 4.88 5.39 -6.08
C PHE A 114 4.70 3.90 -6.34
N LEU A 115 3.54 3.48 -6.89
CA LEU A 115 3.28 2.07 -7.20
C LEU A 115 4.29 1.48 -8.18
N SER A 116 4.72 2.25 -9.20
CA SER A 116 5.67 1.79 -10.22
C SER A 116 7.05 1.47 -9.66
N ASN A 117 7.43 2.12 -8.56
CA ASN A 117 8.79 2.06 -8.02
C ASN A 117 9.04 0.84 -7.13
N PHE A 118 8.01 0.22 -6.53
CA PHE A 118 8.25 -0.91 -5.62
C PHE A 118 7.36 -2.15 -5.87
N THR A 119 6.27 -2.04 -6.64
CA THR A 119 5.38 -3.19 -6.86
C THR A 119 5.93 -4.15 -7.90
N ASN A 120 5.69 -5.44 -7.69
CA ASN A 120 6.07 -6.51 -8.60
C ASN A 120 4.88 -7.27 -9.19
N LYS A 121 3.66 -6.97 -8.72
CA LYS A 121 2.41 -7.59 -9.15
C LYS A 121 1.26 -6.60 -8.97
N VAL A 122 0.24 -6.66 -9.84
CA VAL A 122 -0.94 -5.81 -9.73
C VAL A 122 -2.20 -6.67 -9.68
N PHE A 123 -3.07 -6.37 -8.73
CA PHE A 123 -4.42 -6.88 -8.64
C PHE A 123 -5.37 -5.78 -9.14
N TRP A 124 -5.93 -5.99 -10.33
CA TRP A 124 -6.84 -5.03 -10.95
C TRP A 124 -8.29 -5.50 -10.83
N ILE A 125 -9.10 -4.69 -10.16
CA ILE A 125 -10.54 -4.93 -10.06
C ILE A 125 -11.22 -4.16 -11.19
N ASP A 126 -11.73 -4.88 -12.20
CA ASP A 126 -12.44 -4.32 -13.32
C ASP A 126 -13.78 -5.03 -13.53
N ARG A 127 -14.89 -4.28 -13.60
CA ARG A 127 -16.24 -4.77 -13.82
C ARG A 127 -16.63 -5.97 -12.93
N GLY A 128 -16.24 -5.90 -11.64
CA GLY A 128 -16.52 -6.95 -10.66
C GLY A 128 -15.65 -8.21 -10.79
N LYS A 129 -14.61 -8.18 -11.63
CA LYS A 129 -13.66 -9.28 -11.79
C LYS A 129 -12.29 -8.85 -11.27
N LEU A 130 -11.63 -9.76 -10.58
CA LEU A 130 -10.24 -9.60 -10.17
C LEU A 130 -9.33 -10.15 -11.27
N ARG A 131 -8.48 -9.30 -11.82
CA ARG A 131 -7.45 -9.65 -12.79
C ARG A 131 -6.08 -9.49 -12.15
N VAL A 132 -5.16 -10.38 -12.45
CA VAL A 132 -3.83 -10.38 -11.86
C VAL A 132 -2.79 -10.16 -12.95
N SER A 133 -2.12 -9.02 -12.91
CA SER A 133 -0.94 -8.80 -13.74
C SER A 133 0.26 -9.52 -13.12
N PRO A 134 0.99 -10.34 -13.86
CA PRO A 134 2.22 -10.98 -13.37
C PRO A 134 3.38 -10.00 -13.25
N ARG A 135 3.21 -8.77 -13.73
CA ARG A 135 4.21 -7.69 -13.73
C ARG A 135 3.81 -6.59 -12.77
N GLY A 136 4.80 -5.80 -12.33
CA GLY A 136 4.57 -4.63 -11.49
C GLY A 136 3.79 -3.52 -12.20
N PHE A 137 3.45 -2.47 -11.45
CA PHE A 137 2.62 -1.37 -11.95
C PHE A 137 3.28 -0.60 -13.11
N LYS A 138 4.59 -0.61 -13.23
CA LYS A 138 5.33 0.00 -14.34
C LYS A 138 4.86 -0.47 -15.72
N ASP A 139 4.49 -1.74 -15.84
CA ASP A 139 4.04 -2.35 -17.10
C ASP A 139 2.51 -2.48 -17.18
N PHE A 140 1.78 -1.94 -16.19
CA PHE A 140 0.35 -2.17 -16.04
C PHE A 140 -0.47 -1.64 -17.23
N ASP A 141 -0.19 -0.44 -17.72
CA ASP A 141 -0.96 0.15 -18.82
C ASP A 141 -0.88 -0.71 -20.07
N LYS A 142 0.34 -1.09 -20.46
CA LYS A 142 0.56 -1.97 -21.62
C LYS A 142 -0.15 -3.32 -21.44
N TRP A 143 -0.02 -3.93 -20.26
CA TRP A 143 -0.66 -5.21 -19.98
C TRP A 143 -2.19 -5.11 -20.00
N SER A 144 -2.77 -4.05 -19.45
CA SER A 144 -4.22 -3.85 -19.42
C SER A 144 -4.80 -3.59 -20.82
N GLU A 145 -4.10 -2.83 -21.66
CA GLU A 145 -4.48 -2.61 -23.07
C GLU A 145 -4.46 -3.93 -23.85
N GLU A 146 -3.38 -4.70 -23.76
CA GLU A 146 -3.25 -6.01 -24.43
C GLU A 146 -4.41 -6.96 -24.03
N LEU A 147 -4.75 -6.98 -22.73
CA LEU A 147 -5.82 -7.82 -22.20
C LEU A 147 -7.21 -7.39 -22.72
N LEU A 148 -7.49 -6.08 -22.71
CA LEU A 148 -8.74 -5.54 -23.20
C LEU A 148 -8.91 -5.79 -24.71
N ASP A 149 -7.86 -5.60 -25.48
CA ASP A 149 -7.86 -5.89 -26.93
C ASP A 149 -8.15 -7.36 -27.21
N GLN A 150 -7.57 -8.27 -26.43
CA GLN A 150 -7.86 -9.70 -26.55
C GLN A 150 -9.36 -9.98 -26.28
N GLU A 151 -9.92 -9.43 -25.22
CA GLU A 151 -11.34 -9.58 -24.88
C GLU A 151 -12.27 -9.04 -25.99
N TYR A 152 -11.93 -7.88 -26.57
CA TYR A 152 -12.70 -7.32 -27.67
C TYR A 152 -12.67 -8.22 -28.92
N ARG A 153 -11.54 -8.82 -29.27
CA ARG A 153 -11.42 -9.77 -30.37
C ARG A 153 -12.25 -11.03 -30.11
N GLU A 154 -12.19 -11.58 -28.90
CA GLU A 154 -12.97 -12.74 -28.51
C GLU A 154 -14.48 -12.48 -28.57
N LEU A 155 -14.93 -11.31 -28.05
CA LEU A 155 -16.35 -10.91 -28.13
C LEU A 155 -16.82 -10.74 -29.56
N ARG A 156 -16.00 -10.14 -30.42
CA ARG A 156 -16.31 -9.95 -31.85
C ARG A 156 -16.45 -11.29 -32.56
N ASN A 157 -15.53 -12.22 -32.30
CA ASN A 157 -15.59 -13.55 -32.90
C ASN A 157 -16.85 -14.31 -32.44
N ARG A 158 -17.19 -14.28 -31.13
CA ARG A 158 -18.41 -14.91 -30.62
C ARG A 158 -19.68 -14.34 -31.26
N LYS A 159 -19.78 -13.02 -31.45
CA LYS A 159 -20.91 -12.39 -32.12
C LYS A 159 -21.04 -12.83 -33.58
N GLN A 160 -19.91 -13.00 -34.28
CA GLN A 160 -19.93 -13.52 -35.65
C GLN A 160 -20.44 -14.96 -35.72
N PHE A 161 -20.00 -15.84 -34.80
CA PHE A 161 -20.47 -17.22 -34.74
C PHE A 161 -21.99 -17.30 -34.49
N VAL A 162 -22.49 -16.51 -33.51
CA VAL A 162 -23.97 -16.48 -33.21
C VAL A 162 -24.76 -15.98 -34.40
N ASN A 163 -24.30 -14.98 -35.14
CA ASN A 163 -25.00 -14.49 -36.33
C ASN A 163 -25.05 -15.56 -37.45
N ILE A 164 -23.98 -16.32 -37.65
CA ILE A 164 -23.93 -17.40 -38.63
C ILE A 164 -24.94 -18.53 -38.26
N GLU A 165 -25.03 -18.88 -36.96
CA GLU A 165 -26.00 -19.91 -36.49
C GLU A 165 -27.47 -19.48 -36.58
N LEU A 166 -27.77 -18.16 -36.62
CA LEU A 166 -29.13 -17.63 -36.73
C LEU A 166 -29.58 -17.46 -38.20
N GLU A 167 -28.65 -17.56 -39.16
CA GLU A 167 -28.95 -17.47 -40.60
C GLU A 167 -29.21 -18.83 -41.26
N TRP A 168 -29.10 -19.94 -40.50
CA TRP A 168 -29.46 -21.31 -40.90
C TRP A 168 -30.74 -21.77 -40.24
#